data_a77a9689b9e478729140cb429d220897
#
_entry.id   a77a9689b9e478729140cb429d220897
#
_cell.length_a   1.000
_cell.length_b   1.000
_cell.length_c   1.000
_cell.angle_alpha   90.00
_cell.angle_beta   90.00
_cell.angle_gamma   90.00
#
_symmetry.space_group_name_H-M   'P 1'
#
loop_
_entity.id
_entity.type
_entity.pdbx_description
1 polymer ?
#
loop_
_entity_poly.entity_id
_entity_poly.type
_entity_poly.pdbx_seq_one_letter_code
_entity_poly.pdbx_strand_id
1 'polypeptide(L)'
;MRAAARIEAALARLWWRPQPSLGARLLQPLSWLYRIGAALHRLPYRLGWRAAQRAPVPVIVVGNLVAGGAGKTPTVIALVQALQAAGRRPGVISRGYGRQGSELRAVDPASTAAAVGDEPLLIHRRTGAPVWVGRRRGAAALALCGAHPEVDVIVADDGLQHHALARDLQVVVFDDRGAGNGLLLPAGPLRQPVTRHPPVNTHVLYNAPAATIGWPGATAVRGLRGAVRLRDWWGGAGASPGALHALRGRPVTAAAGMAAPQRFFTMLRSAGLTIEPLPLPDHYGFATPPWPAAARDVLLTEKDAVKLPPDADADADARPRLWVVGLDFRLPDDFVAALLDNLRRVQRPQCR
;
A
#
# COMPACT_ATOMS: atom_id res chain seq x y z
N MET A 1 -17.80 14.21 10.09
CA MET A 1 -17.39 13.50 8.86
C MET A 1 -17.39 14.40 7.61
N ARG A 2 -18.44 15.14 7.25
CA ARG A 2 -18.53 15.95 6.01
C ARG A 2 -17.50 17.08 5.91
N ALA A 3 -17.10 17.73 7.02
CA ALA A 3 -16.13 18.82 7.02
C ALA A 3 -14.70 18.33 6.73
N ALA A 4 -14.26 17.24 7.36
CA ALA A 4 -12.92 16.65 7.13
C ALA A 4 -12.74 16.20 5.67
N ALA A 5 -13.74 15.54 5.08
CA ALA A 5 -13.72 15.14 3.68
C ALA A 5 -13.64 16.34 2.71
N ARG A 6 -14.31 17.46 3.05
CA ARG A 6 -14.23 18.69 2.26
C ARG A 6 -12.84 19.33 2.33
N ILE A 7 -12.22 19.34 3.51
CA ILE A 7 -10.85 19.84 3.70
C ILE A 7 -9.87 18.97 2.92
N GLU A 8 -9.98 17.65 3.01
CA GLU A 8 -9.13 16.72 2.28
C GLU A 8 -9.25 16.90 0.76
N ALA A 9 -10.47 17.03 0.24
CA ALA A 9 -10.70 17.30 -1.17
C ALA A 9 -10.16 18.68 -1.62
N ALA A 10 -10.24 19.70 -0.76
CA ALA A 10 -9.68 21.02 -1.04
C ALA A 10 -8.15 20.98 -1.07
N LEU A 11 -7.52 20.32 -0.08
CA LEU A 11 -6.08 20.12 -0.05
C LEU A 11 -5.60 19.31 -1.25
N ALA A 12 -6.29 18.23 -1.63
CA ALA A 12 -5.95 17.45 -2.81
C ALA A 12 -5.91 18.28 -4.08
N ARG A 13 -6.86 19.21 -4.26
CA ARG A 13 -6.85 20.13 -5.41
C ARG A 13 -5.66 21.09 -5.42
N LEU A 14 -5.14 21.48 -4.24
CA LEU A 14 -3.94 22.32 -4.12
C LEU A 14 -2.66 21.52 -4.38
N TRP A 15 -2.60 20.29 -3.88
CA TRP A 15 -1.41 19.47 -3.88
C TRP A 15 -1.02 18.91 -5.26
N TRP A 16 -2.04 18.52 -6.05
CA TRP A 16 -1.82 17.78 -7.30
C TRP A 16 -1.77 18.72 -8.54
N ARG A 17 -1.41 19.99 -8.35
CA ARG A 17 -1.09 20.92 -9.42
C ARG A 17 0.41 20.89 -9.70
N PRO A 18 0.84 21.03 -10.98
CA PRO A 18 2.27 21.09 -11.33
C PRO A 18 3.01 22.25 -10.67
N GLN A 19 2.28 23.35 -10.41
CA GLN A 19 2.84 24.56 -9.78
C GLN A 19 2.02 24.95 -8.54
N PRO A 20 2.69 25.51 -7.50
CA PRO A 20 2.01 25.98 -6.31
C PRO A 20 1.03 27.12 -6.62
N SER A 21 -0.25 26.93 -6.27
CA SER A 21 -1.26 27.99 -6.34
C SER A 21 -1.06 29.03 -5.24
N LEU A 22 -1.76 30.18 -5.33
CA LEU A 22 -1.77 31.18 -4.25
C LEU A 22 -2.19 30.58 -2.90
N GLY A 23 -3.22 29.73 -2.88
CA GLY A 23 -3.65 29.03 -1.67
C GLY A 23 -2.57 28.12 -1.07
N ALA A 24 -1.79 27.41 -1.91
CA ALA A 24 -0.66 26.61 -1.46
C ALA A 24 0.46 27.51 -0.89
N ARG A 25 0.74 28.65 -1.50
CA ARG A 25 1.72 29.62 -0.99
C ARG A 25 1.33 30.23 0.35
N LEU A 26 0.05 30.52 0.57
CA LEU A 26 -0.46 30.97 1.87
C LEU A 26 -0.30 29.93 2.99
N LEU A 27 -0.33 28.63 2.65
CA LEU A 27 -0.07 27.55 3.59
C LEU A 27 1.42 27.28 3.84
N GLN A 28 2.34 27.88 3.07
CA GLN A 28 3.77 27.60 3.12
C GLN A 28 4.42 27.87 4.51
N PRO A 29 4.04 28.92 5.27
CA PRO A 29 4.54 29.11 6.63
C PRO A 29 4.26 27.91 7.56
N LEU A 30 3.08 27.29 7.44
CA LEU A 30 2.75 26.07 8.17
C LEU A 30 3.62 24.88 7.74
N SER A 31 4.00 24.82 6.47
CA SER A 31 4.93 23.80 5.97
C SER A 31 6.35 23.98 6.52
N TRP A 32 6.78 25.20 6.81
CA TRP A 32 8.04 25.44 7.49
C TRP A 32 8.02 24.92 8.94
N LEU A 33 6.92 25.16 9.66
CA LEU A 33 6.71 24.60 11.00
C LEU A 33 6.70 23.06 10.96
N TYR A 34 5.99 22.47 10.01
CA TYR A 34 6.01 21.02 9.77
C TYR A 34 7.43 20.50 9.50
N ARG A 35 8.21 21.20 8.66
CA ARG A 35 9.61 20.86 8.36
C ARG A 35 10.48 20.87 9.60
N ILE A 36 10.34 21.90 10.45
CA ILE A 36 11.06 22.01 11.72
C ILE A 36 10.68 20.86 12.65
N GLY A 37 9.39 20.58 12.84
CA GLY A 37 8.92 19.45 13.65
C GLY A 37 9.44 18.10 13.16
N ALA A 38 9.41 17.87 11.84
CA ALA A 38 9.95 16.67 11.23
C ALA A 38 11.47 16.55 11.37
N ALA A 39 12.20 17.68 11.33
CA ALA A 39 13.65 17.73 11.57
C ALA A 39 13.99 17.43 13.04
N LEU A 40 13.28 18.04 13.98
CA LEU A 40 13.42 17.81 15.42
C LEU A 40 13.11 16.34 15.78
N HIS A 41 12.11 15.73 15.15
CA HIS A 41 11.81 14.32 15.35
C HIS A 41 12.93 13.39 14.84
N ARG A 42 13.61 13.75 13.76
CA ARG A 42 14.75 13.00 13.18
C ARG A 42 16.06 13.20 13.93
N LEU A 43 16.27 14.39 14.48
CA LEU A 43 17.54 14.83 15.04
C LEU A 43 18.11 13.87 16.11
N PRO A 44 17.33 13.37 17.10
CA PRO A 44 17.84 12.45 18.11
C PRO A 44 18.42 11.16 17.53
N TYR A 45 17.82 10.63 16.44
CA TYR A 45 18.32 9.44 15.76
C TYR A 45 19.59 9.73 14.95
N ARG A 46 19.68 10.92 14.32
CA ARG A 46 20.87 11.34 13.56
C ARG A 46 22.08 11.63 14.44
N LEU A 47 21.84 12.19 15.63
CA LEU A 47 22.87 12.48 16.62
C LEU A 47 23.24 11.27 17.50
N GLY A 48 22.58 10.13 17.30
CA GLY A 48 22.82 8.93 18.11
C GLY A 48 22.27 8.98 19.53
N TRP A 49 21.51 10.03 19.90
CA TRP A 49 20.88 10.14 21.22
C TRP A 49 19.75 9.11 21.41
N ARG A 50 19.17 8.66 20.31
CA ARG A 50 18.23 7.55 20.28
C ARG A 50 18.70 6.52 19.27
N ALA A 51 18.98 5.31 19.73
CA ALA A 51 19.31 4.21 18.87
C ALA A 51 18.06 3.74 18.10
N ALA A 52 18.17 3.59 16.79
CA ALA A 52 17.16 2.87 16.02
C ALA A 52 17.25 1.38 16.37
N GLN A 53 16.11 0.79 16.68
CA GLN A 53 16.03 -0.64 16.98
C GLN A 53 16.36 -1.45 15.72
N ARG A 54 17.31 -2.36 15.82
CA ARG A 54 17.75 -3.21 14.72
C ARG A 54 17.10 -4.59 14.85
N ALA A 55 16.54 -5.06 13.75
CA ALA A 55 16.04 -6.43 13.64
C ALA A 55 17.21 -7.43 13.51
N PRO A 56 17.02 -8.71 13.86
CA PRO A 56 18.01 -9.76 13.68
C PRO A 56 18.38 -10.03 12.22
N VAL A 57 17.45 -9.73 11.30
CA VAL A 57 17.58 -9.93 9.87
C VAL A 57 17.50 -8.60 9.10
N PRO A 58 17.96 -8.53 7.85
CA PRO A 58 17.86 -7.31 7.04
C PRO A 58 16.44 -6.79 6.90
N VAL A 59 16.29 -5.47 6.89
CA VAL A 59 15.00 -4.78 6.78
C VAL A 59 14.96 -3.96 5.48
N ILE A 60 13.97 -4.28 4.64
CA ILE A 60 13.60 -3.50 3.45
C ILE A 60 12.38 -2.66 3.81
N VAL A 61 12.50 -1.35 3.79
CA VAL A 61 11.36 -0.46 4.03
C VAL A 61 10.73 -0.05 2.72
N VAL A 62 9.44 -0.33 2.54
CA VAL A 62 8.64 0.17 1.42
C VAL A 62 7.83 1.37 1.89
N GLY A 63 7.82 2.43 1.10
CA GLY A 63 7.02 3.61 1.42
C GLY A 63 6.98 4.65 0.31
N ASN A 64 6.36 5.78 0.59
CA ASN A 64 6.29 6.90 -0.33
C ASN A 64 6.59 8.23 0.37
N LEU A 65 6.93 9.25 -0.41
CA LEU A 65 7.24 10.59 0.10
C LEU A 65 6.02 11.50 0.14
N VAL A 66 4.92 11.12 -0.47
CA VAL A 66 3.69 11.94 -0.58
C VAL A 66 2.60 11.43 0.36
N ALA A 67 1.69 12.29 0.74
CA ALA A 67 0.47 11.89 1.45
C ALA A 67 -0.48 11.14 0.51
N GLY A 68 -1.19 10.15 1.05
CA GLY A 68 -2.13 9.30 0.31
C GLY A 68 -1.49 8.05 -0.30
N GLY A 69 -2.31 7.28 -1.00
CA GLY A 69 -1.92 5.99 -1.60
C GLY A 69 -1.13 6.18 -2.89
N ALA A 70 0.10 5.69 -2.93
CA ALA A 70 0.95 5.65 -4.13
C ALA A 70 1.15 4.23 -4.68
N GLY A 71 0.41 3.24 -4.16
CA GLY A 71 0.58 1.84 -4.56
C GLY A 71 1.57 1.05 -3.69
N LYS A 72 1.76 1.44 -2.42
CA LYS A 72 2.64 0.73 -1.49
C LYS A 72 2.25 -0.73 -1.30
N THR A 73 0.99 -0.99 -0.98
CA THR A 73 0.50 -2.36 -0.70
C THR A 73 0.72 -3.32 -1.88
N PRO A 74 0.37 -2.98 -3.13
CA PRO A 74 0.74 -3.81 -4.28
C PRO A 74 2.25 -4.00 -4.43
N THR A 75 3.06 -2.97 -4.14
CA THR A 75 4.52 -3.07 -4.17
C THR A 75 5.05 -4.03 -3.11
N VAL A 76 4.52 -3.97 -1.87
CA VAL A 76 4.89 -4.91 -0.80
C VAL A 76 4.54 -6.33 -1.19
N ILE A 77 3.34 -6.58 -1.71
CA ILE A 77 2.91 -7.91 -2.17
C ILE A 77 3.85 -8.43 -3.27
N ALA A 78 4.10 -7.64 -4.31
CA ALA A 78 4.96 -8.05 -5.41
C ALA A 78 6.41 -8.27 -4.96
N LEU A 79 6.92 -7.43 -4.05
CA LEU A 79 8.26 -7.57 -3.48
C LEU A 79 8.38 -8.86 -2.65
N VAL A 80 7.41 -9.15 -1.78
CA VAL A 80 7.37 -10.37 -0.98
C VAL A 80 7.35 -11.60 -1.89
N GLN A 81 6.51 -11.60 -2.92
CA GLN A 81 6.43 -12.69 -3.90
C GLN A 81 7.74 -12.85 -4.69
N ALA A 82 8.39 -11.76 -5.08
CA ALA A 82 9.70 -11.80 -5.76
C ALA A 82 10.80 -12.35 -4.84
N LEU A 83 10.80 -11.98 -3.56
CA LEU A 83 11.72 -12.54 -2.56
C LEU A 83 11.49 -14.05 -2.36
N GLN A 84 10.23 -14.47 -2.25
CA GLN A 84 9.86 -15.90 -2.15
C GLN A 84 10.29 -16.68 -3.39
N ALA A 85 10.06 -16.14 -4.59
CA ALA A 85 10.51 -16.75 -5.84
C ALA A 85 12.05 -16.88 -5.94
N ALA A 86 12.77 -15.98 -5.28
CA ALA A 86 14.23 -16.04 -5.15
C ALA A 86 14.72 -16.96 -4.00
N GLY A 87 13.84 -17.76 -3.40
CA GLY A 87 14.16 -18.70 -2.33
C GLY A 87 14.35 -18.05 -0.94
N ARG A 88 13.96 -16.77 -0.78
CA ARG A 88 14.01 -16.08 0.52
C ARG A 88 12.74 -16.38 1.32
N ARG A 89 12.83 -16.18 2.63
CA ARG A 89 11.71 -16.34 3.58
C ARG A 89 11.33 -14.98 4.18
N PRO A 90 10.61 -14.14 3.43
CA PRO A 90 10.25 -12.81 3.91
C PRO A 90 9.16 -12.86 4.99
N GLY A 91 9.32 -12.00 6.02
CA GLY A 91 8.25 -11.62 6.92
C GLY A 91 7.86 -10.16 6.72
N VAL A 92 6.64 -9.79 7.06
CA VAL A 92 6.13 -8.42 6.86
C VAL A 92 5.76 -7.78 8.19
N ILE A 93 6.13 -6.52 8.34
CA ILE A 93 5.65 -5.70 9.48
C ILE A 93 4.91 -4.47 8.96
N SER A 94 3.76 -4.18 9.56
CA SER A 94 2.94 -3.03 9.22
C SER A 94 2.43 -2.30 10.47
N ARG A 95 1.90 -1.09 10.31
CA ARG A 95 1.26 -0.34 11.39
C ARG A 95 -0.12 -0.90 11.74
N GLY A 96 -0.79 -1.51 10.76
CA GLY A 96 -2.20 -1.82 10.86
C GLY A 96 -3.02 -0.53 10.92
N TYR A 97 -2.89 0.33 9.91
CA TYR A 97 -3.68 1.57 9.86
C TYR A 97 -5.18 1.25 9.83
N GLY A 98 -5.98 2.04 10.56
CA GLY A 98 -7.43 1.87 10.62
C GLY A 98 -7.93 0.73 11.52
N ARG A 99 -7.06 -0.10 12.08
CA ARG A 99 -7.46 -1.18 13.00
C ARG A 99 -7.94 -0.67 14.36
N GLN A 100 -8.75 -1.47 15.01
CA GLN A 100 -9.11 -1.28 16.41
C GLN A 100 -7.96 -1.78 17.31
N GLY A 101 -7.62 -0.99 18.33
CA GLY A 101 -6.52 -1.34 19.25
C GLY A 101 -5.14 -0.92 18.74
N SER A 102 -4.13 -1.08 19.61
CA SER A 102 -2.73 -0.68 19.34
C SER A 102 -1.72 -1.78 19.68
N GLU A 103 -2.19 -2.93 20.14
CA GLU A 103 -1.40 -4.05 20.61
C GLU A 103 -0.55 -4.60 19.45
N LEU A 104 0.56 -5.22 19.82
CA LEU A 104 1.33 -6.03 18.91
C LEU A 104 0.56 -7.32 18.60
N ARG A 105 0.34 -7.62 17.31
CA ARG A 105 -0.47 -8.76 16.90
C ARG A 105 0.07 -9.41 15.62
N ALA A 106 0.06 -10.73 15.58
CA ALA A 106 0.22 -11.50 14.36
C ALA A 106 -1.05 -11.41 13.51
N VAL A 107 -0.90 -11.48 12.19
CA VAL A 107 -2.01 -11.69 11.25
C VAL A 107 -2.11 -13.16 10.95
N ASP A 108 -3.28 -13.73 11.13
CA ASP A 108 -3.60 -15.13 10.88
C ASP A 108 -4.81 -15.25 9.92
N PRO A 109 -5.11 -16.46 9.40
CA PRO A 109 -6.23 -16.66 8.47
C PRO A 109 -7.61 -16.25 9.02
N ALA A 110 -7.80 -16.27 10.35
CA ALA A 110 -9.05 -15.88 11.02
C ALA A 110 -9.10 -14.38 11.34
N SER A 111 -8.01 -13.64 11.13
CA SER A 111 -7.94 -12.20 11.40
C SER A 111 -8.92 -11.42 10.52
N THR A 112 -9.52 -10.38 11.11
CA THR A 112 -10.39 -9.46 10.39
C THR A 112 -9.68 -8.13 10.09
N ALA A 113 -10.11 -7.41 9.05
CA ALA A 113 -9.58 -6.09 8.74
C ALA A 113 -9.73 -5.09 9.91
N ALA A 114 -10.78 -5.22 10.72
CA ALA A 114 -10.97 -4.41 11.93
C ALA A 114 -9.90 -4.69 13.01
N ALA A 115 -9.42 -5.94 13.11
CA ALA A 115 -8.44 -6.34 14.11
C ALA A 115 -7.00 -6.04 13.73
N VAL A 116 -6.65 -6.16 12.44
CA VAL A 116 -5.25 -6.08 11.98
C VAL A 116 -5.01 -4.97 10.93
N GLY A 117 -6.05 -4.43 10.34
CA GLY A 117 -5.99 -3.48 9.21
C GLY A 117 -6.21 -4.19 7.86
N ASP A 118 -6.79 -3.49 6.91
CA ASP A 118 -7.10 -4.00 5.57
C ASP A 118 -5.82 -4.35 4.77
N GLU A 119 -4.81 -3.50 4.79
CA GLU A 119 -3.56 -3.72 4.05
C GLU A 119 -2.75 -4.92 4.57
N PRO A 120 -2.47 -5.08 5.88
CA PRO A 120 -1.78 -6.26 6.41
C PRO A 120 -2.52 -7.57 6.15
N LEU A 121 -3.85 -7.56 6.27
CA LEU A 121 -4.66 -8.74 5.98
C LEU A 121 -4.56 -9.14 4.50
N LEU A 122 -4.64 -8.15 3.59
CA LEU A 122 -4.47 -8.39 2.16
C LEU A 122 -3.07 -8.92 1.83
N ILE A 123 -2.01 -8.35 2.42
CA ILE A 123 -0.63 -8.81 2.23
C ILE A 123 -0.51 -10.27 2.65
N HIS A 124 -0.98 -10.63 3.84
CA HIS A 124 -0.95 -12.00 4.34
C HIS A 124 -1.69 -12.96 3.39
N ARG A 125 -2.90 -12.63 2.99
CA ARG A 125 -3.71 -13.46 2.07
C ARG A 125 -3.06 -13.67 0.70
N ARG A 126 -2.40 -12.64 0.17
CA ARG A 126 -1.80 -12.69 -1.18
C ARG A 126 -0.44 -13.38 -1.21
N THR A 127 0.25 -13.45 -0.09
CA THR A 127 1.64 -13.91 -0.05
C THR A 127 1.86 -15.15 0.82
N GLY A 128 0.97 -15.44 1.76
CA GLY A 128 1.17 -16.46 2.78
C GLY A 128 2.32 -16.15 3.75
N ALA A 129 3.01 -15.03 3.59
CA ALA A 129 4.10 -14.65 4.47
C ALA A 129 3.60 -14.32 5.89
N PRO A 130 4.40 -14.56 6.95
CA PRO A 130 4.11 -14.08 8.29
C PRO A 130 3.99 -12.56 8.31
N VAL A 131 2.91 -12.02 8.89
CA VAL A 131 2.68 -10.58 9.01
C VAL A 131 2.41 -10.21 10.46
N TRP A 132 3.10 -9.17 10.94
CA TRP A 132 2.89 -8.63 12.27
C TRP A 132 2.52 -7.15 12.21
N VAL A 133 1.54 -6.75 13.02
CA VAL A 133 1.09 -5.35 13.09
C VAL A 133 1.38 -4.75 14.46
N GLY A 134 1.88 -3.52 14.46
CA GLY A 134 2.19 -2.79 15.69
C GLY A 134 2.67 -1.37 15.43
N ARG A 135 2.37 -0.45 16.37
CA ARG A 135 2.86 0.94 16.30
C ARG A 135 4.38 1.02 16.41
N ARG A 136 4.97 0.19 17.28
CA ARG A 136 6.43 0.06 17.46
C ARG A 136 6.95 -0.98 16.47
N ARG A 137 7.43 -0.54 15.31
CA ARG A 137 7.92 -1.42 14.24
C ARG A 137 9.06 -2.34 14.67
N GLY A 138 9.97 -1.83 15.53
CA GLY A 138 11.04 -2.64 16.08
C GLY A 138 10.53 -3.80 16.94
N ALA A 139 9.54 -3.55 17.81
CA ALA A 139 8.91 -4.61 18.59
C ALA A 139 8.19 -5.62 17.69
N ALA A 140 7.54 -5.15 16.60
CA ALA A 140 6.91 -6.03 15.62
C ALA A 140 7.94 -6.90 14.89
N ALA A 141 9.10 -6.34 14.55
CA ALA A 141 10.19 -7.07 13.91
C ALA A 141 10.77 -8.16 14.84
N LEU A 142 10.99 -7.84 16.12
CA LEU A 142 11.49 -8.84 17.08
C LEU A 142 10.47 -9.95 17.35
N ALA A 143 9.20 -9.62 17.52
CA ALA A 143 8.15 -10.60 17.73
C ALA A 143 7.97 -11.51 16.51
N LEU A 144 8.04 -10.95 15.28
CA LEU A 144 7.99 -11.73 14.06
C LEU A 144 9.15 -12.71 13.99
N CYS A 145 10.40 -12.26 14.20
CA CYS A 145 11.57 -13.15 14.17
C CYS A 145 11.56 -14.18 15.30
N GLY A 146 11.02 -13.84 16.47
CA GLY A 146 10.89 -14.79 17.58
C GLY A 146 9.86 -15.88 17.31
N ALA A 147 8.75 -15.53 16.65
CA ALA A 147 7.70 -16.49 16.28
C ALA A 147 8.03 -17.29 15.00
N HIS A 148 8.86 -16.74 14.13
CA HIS A 148 9.23 -17.27 12.82
C HIS A 148 10.75 -17.22 12.61
N PRO A 149 11.52 -18.13 13.24
CA PRO A 149 12.99 -18.15 13.14
C PRO A 149 13.51 -18.38 11.71
N GLU A 150 12.67 -18.95 10.85
CA GLU A 150 12.96 -19.19 9.44
C GLU A 150 13.00 -17.90 8.59
N VAL A 151 12.43 -16.80 9.09
CA VAL A 151 12.43 -15.52 8.36
C VAL A 151 13.84 -14.97 8.25
N ASP A 152 14.26 -14.68 7.01
CA ASP A 152 15.61 -14.21 6.68
C ASP A 152 15.66 -12.78 6.14
N VAL A 153 14.50 -12.13 5.94
CA VAL A 153 14.36 -10.73 5.54
C VAL A 153 13.01 -10.18 5.99
N ILE A 154 12.98 -8.93 6.44
CA ILE A 154 11.75 -8.24 6.80
C ILE A 154 11.41 -7.19 5.75
N VAL A 155 10.15 -7.15 5.29
CA VAL A 155 9.58 -6.05 4.52
C VAL A 155 8.71 -5.20 5.44
N ALA A 156 9.07 -3.92 5.62
CA ALA A 156 8.33 -2.98 6.46
C ALA A 156 7.42 -2.09 5.60
N ASP A 157 6.12 -2.27 5.73
CA ASP A 157 5.10 -1.49 5.01
C ASP A 157 4.92 -0.10 5.63
N ASP A 158 4.94 0.94 4.78
CA ASP A 158 4.85 2.38 5.11
C ASP A 158 5.78 2.80 6.25
N GLY A 159 7.06 2.40 6.14
CA GLY A 159 8.05 2.59 7.19
C GLY A 159 9.03 3.75 6.98
N LEU A 160 8.98 4.50 5.86
CA LEU A 160 10.01 5.52 5.53
C LEU A 160 10.18 6.62 6.59
N GLN A 161 9.10 7.04 7.22
CA GLN A 161 9.10 8.05 8.27
C GLN A 161 9.31 7.48 9.68
N HIS A 162 9.46 6.15 9.81
CA HIS A 162 9.67 5.49 11.11
C HIS A 162 11.16 5.34 11.44
N HIS A 163 11.78 6.41 11.97
CA HIS A 163 13.23 6.45 12.25
C HIS A 163 13.69 5.55 13.40
N ALA A 164 12.76 5.06 14.23
CA ALA A 164 13.05 4.15 15.33
C ALA A 164 13.35 2.70 14.87
N LEU A 165 13.13 2.34 13.61
CA LEU A 165 13.55 1.07 13.03
C LEU A 165 14.75 1.29 12.11
N ALA A 166 15.83 0.59 12.36
CA ALA A 166 16.97 0.54 11.45
C ALA A 166 16.56 -0.18 10.16
N ARG A 167 16.98 0.35 9.02
CA ARG A 167 16.70 -0.21 7.70
C ARG A 167 18.01 -0.42 6.95
N ASP A 168 18.06 -1.45 6.17
CA ASP A 168 19.22 -1.79 5.33
C ASP A 168 18.99 -1.34 3.88
N LEU A 169 17.78 -1.53 3.37
CA LEU A 169 17.34 -1.06 2.06
C LEU A 169 16.01 -0.31 2.17
N GLN A 170 15.72 0.52 1.18
CA GLN A 170 14.42 1.17 1.05
C GLN A 170 13.92 1.18 -0.39
N VAL A 171 12.62 0.95 -0.56
CA VAL A 171 11.90 1.09 -1.82
C VAL A 171 10.98 2.30 -1.70
N VAL A 172 11.24 3.32 -2.52
CA VAL A 172 10.42 4.53 -2.56
C VAL A 172 9.51 4.47 -3.77
N VAL A 173 8.20 4.46 -3.50
CA VAL A 173 7.17 4.34 -4.54
C VAL A 173 6.62 5.72 -4.90
N PHE A 174 6.61 6.04 -6.18
CA PHE A 174 5.90 7.18 -6.74
C PHE A 174 4.80 6.70 -7.67
N ASP A 175 3.75 7.47 -7.78
CA ASP A 175 2.70 7.26 -8.78
C ASP A 175 2.74 8.36 -9.85
N ASP A 176 1.73 8.36 -10.72
CA ASP A 176 1.57 9.35 -11.80
C ASP A 176 1.45 10.81 -11.32
N ARG A 177 1.15 11.02 -10.04
CA ARG A 177 1.10 12.36 -9.43
C ARG A 177 2.48 12.88 -9.02
N GLY A 178 3.51 12.02 -8.99
CA GLY A 178 4.89 12.36 -8.64
C GLY A 178 5.01 13.04 -7.28
N ALA A 179 5.67 14.19 -7.24
CA ALA A 179 5.84 15.02 -6.05
C ALA A 179 4.73 16.09 -5.90
N GLY A 180 3.70 16.07 -6.77
CA GLY A 180 2.67 17.11 -6.81
C GLY A 180 3.25 18.50 -7.04
N ASN A 181 2.81 19.49 -6.28
CA ASN A 181 3.31 20.86 -6.35
C ASN A 181 4.71 21.07 -5.72
N GLY A 182 5.38 20.02 -5.27
CA GLY A 182 6.74 20.04 -4.70
C GLY A 182 6.85 20.59 -3.28
N LEU A 183 5.75 21.00 -2.65
CA LEU A 183 5.75 21.55 -1.30
C LEU A 183 5.51 20.48 -0.24
N LEU A 184 5.96 20.77 0.99
CA LEU A 184 5.70 19.94 2.15
C LEU A 184 4.27 20.15 2.67
N LEU A 185 3.77 19.18 3.46
CA LEU A 185 2.52 19.32 4.21
C LEU A 185 2.51 20.59 5.07
N PRO A 186 1.39 21.31 5.18
CA PRO A 186 0.14 21.11 4.48
C PRO A 186 0.01 21.84 3.13
N ALA A 187 0.99 22.66 2.72
CA ALA A 187 0.96 23.41 1.46
C ALA A 187 1.06 22.52 0.20
N GLY A 188 1.68 21.34 0.33
CA GLY A 188 1.80 20.34 -0.70
C GLY A 188 1.73 18.92 -0.12
N PRO A 189 1.83 17.88 -0.97
CA PRO A 189 1.64 16.51 -0.55
C PRO A 189 2.85 15.88 0.14
N LEU A 190 4.03 16.51 0.10
CA LEU A 190 5.26 15.89 0.54
C LEU A 190 5.34 15.75 2.07
N ARG A 191 5.60 14.52 2.54
CA ARG A 191 5.91 14.20 3.96
C ARG A 191 7.36 14.54 4.31
N GLN A 192 8.23 14.59 3.31
CA GLN A 192 9.64 14.99 3.41
C GLN A 192 10.13 15.54 2.07
N PRO A 193 11.17 16.39 2.06
CA PRO A 193 11.68 16.95 0.81
C PRO A 193 12.21 15.85 -0.13
N VAL A 194 11.97 16.03 -1.42
CA VAL A 194 12.65 15.26 -2.48
C VAL A 194 14.04 15.87 -2.64
N THR A 195 15.08 15.08 -2.45
CA THR A 195 16.48 15.48 -2.63
C THR A 195 16.86 15.39 -4.11
N ARG A 196 17.99 16.01 -4.49
CA ARG A 196 18.49 15.95 -5.88
C ARG A 196 18.76 14.51 -6.34
N HIS A 197 19.28 13.68 -5.44
CA HIS A 197 19.54 12.25 -5.67
C HIS A 197 18.83 11.43 -4.60
N PRO A 198 18.42 10.18 -4.91
CA PRO A 198 17.88 9.30 -3.91
C PRO A 198 18.94 9.01 -2.83
N PRO A 199 18.54 8.84 -1.56
CA PRO A 199 19.47 8.39 -0.52
C PRO A 199 20.15 7.06 -0.87
N VAL A 200 21.29 6.79 -0.23
CA VAL A 200 22.00 5.49 -0.40
C VAL A 200 21.07 4.33 -0.05
N ASN A 201 21.26 3.21 -0.74
CA ASN A 201 20.43 1.99 -0.58
C ASN A 201 18.94 2.21 -0.87
N THR A 202 18.62 3.14 -1.78
CA THR A 202 17.26 3.43 -2.23
C THR A 202 17.03 2.85 -3.63
N HIS A 203 15.98 2.03 -3.74
CA HIS A 203 15.39 1.63 -5.01
C HIS A 203 14.14 2.45 -5.26
N VAL A 204 14.03 3.07 -6.42
CA VAL A 204 12.88 3.89 -6.80
C VAL A 204 11.99 3.09 -7.73
N LEU A 205 10.69 3.03 -7.39
CA LEU A 205 9.68 2.36 -8.20
C LEU A 205 8.58 3.33 -8.59
N TYR A 206 8.33 3.43 -9.87
CA TYR A 206 7.24 4.23 -10.43
C TYR A 206 6.02 3.35 -10.70
N ASN A 207 4.96 3.52 -9.92
CA ASN A 207 3.62 2.98 -10.19
C ASN A 207 2.88 3.93 -11.17
N ALA A 208 3.51 4.16 -12.31
CA ALA A 208 3.12 5.10 -13.35
C ALA A 208 3.66 4.60 -14.70
N PRO A 209 3.16 5.11 -15.85
CA PRO A 209 3.68 4.73 -17.17
C PRO A 209 5.15 5.14 -17.41
N ALA A 210 5.63 6.15 -16.69
CA ALA A 210 6.99 6.67 -16.80
C ALA A 210 7.46 7.26 -15.46
N ALA A 211 8.76 7.61 -15.37
CA ALA A 211 9.32 8.32 -14.23
C ALA A 211 8.59 9.67 -14.03
N THR A 212 8.16 9.94 -12.81
CA THR A 212 7.37 11.14 -12.46
C THR A 212 8.16 12.18 -11.68
N ILE A 213 9.40 11.87 -11.33
CA ILE A 213 10.38 12.80 -10.75
C ILE A 213 11.77 12.51 -11.35
N GLY A 214 12.75 13.39 -11.09
CA GLY A 214 14.10 13.26 -11.64
C GLY A 214 14.99 12.16 -11.03
N TRP A 215 14.45 11.27 -10.20
CA TRP A 215 15.23 10.15 -9.67
C TRP A 215 15.25 8.97 -10.66
N PRO A 216 16.40 8.33 -10.90
CA PRO A 216 16.44 7.11 -11.68
C PRO A 216 15.67 6.00 -10.93
N GLY A 217 14.92 5.20 -11.66
CA GLY A 217 14.11 4.13 -11.08
C GLY A 217 13.40 3.29 -12.14
N ALA A 218 12.82 2.20 -11.71
CA ALA A 218 12.09 1.27 -12.56
C ALA A 218 10.59 1.56 -12.57
N THR A 219 9.90 1.18 -13.64
CA THR A 219 8.47 1.36 -13.80
C THR A 219 7.74 0.03 -13.61
N ALA A 220 6.82 -0.03 -12.65
CA ALA A 220 6.00 -1.21 -12.41
C ALA A 220 4.98 -1.44 -13.54
N VAL A 221 4.76 -2.71 -13.88
CA VAL A 221 3.69 -3.10 -14.79
C VAL A 221 2.42 -3.35 -14.00
N ARG A 222 1.30 -2.79 -14.46
CA ARG A 222 0.01 -2.91 -13.80
C ARG A 222 -1.08 -3.33 -14.78
N GLY A 223 -1.87 -4.33 -14.39
CA GLY A 223 -3.00 -4.85 -15.15
C GLY A 223 -4.07 -5.43 -14.24
N LEU A 224 -5.11 -5.99 -14.83
CA LEU A 224 -6.11 -6.78 -14.13
C LEU A 224 -5.82 -8.26 -14.35
N ARG A 225 -5.79 -9.02 -13.24
CA ARG A 225 -5.64 -10.48 -13.29
C ARG A 225 -6.94 -11.17 -13.72
N GLY A 226 -8.09 -10.52 -13.47
CA GLY A 226 -9.41 -11.05 -13.74
C GLY A 226 -10.35 -10.79 -12.57
N ALA A 227 -11.44 -11.56 -12.50
CA ALA A 227 -12.41 -11.49 -11.41
C ALA A 227 -12.67 -12.88 -10.81
N VAL A 228 -13.16 -12.90 -9.56
CA VAL A 228 -13.57 -14.11 -8.83
C VAL A 228 -14.71 -13.75 -7.89
N ARG A 229 -15.65 -14.65 -7.60
CA ARG A 229 -16.71 -14.42 -6.60
C ARG A 229 -16.08 -14.18 -5.23
N LEU A 230 -16.65 -13.29 -4.43
CA LEU A 230 -16.11 -12.94 -3.10
C LEU A 230 -15.94 -14.18 -2.21
N ARG A 231 -16.96 -15.07 -2.13
CA ARG A 231 -16.89 -16.31 -1.37
C ARG A 231 -15.74 -17.23 -1.81
N ASP A 232 -15.55 -17.37 -3.14
CA ASP A 232 -14.52 -18.24 -3.70
C ASP A 232 -13.13 -17.64 -3.49
N TRP A 233 -13.02 -16.29 -3.56
CA TRP A 233 -11.81 -15.54 -3.22
C TRP A 233 -11.42 -15.76 -1.75
N TRP A 234 -12.39 -15.74 -0.83
CA TRP A 234 -12.16 -16.09 0.56
C TRP A 234 -11.73 -17.55 0.74
N GLY A 235 -12.22 -18.46 -0.10
CA GLY A 235 -11.78 -19.85 -0.19
C GLY A 235 -10.40 -20.05 -0.84
N GLY A 236 -9.74 -18.98 -1.29
CA GLY A 236 -8.40 -19.05 -1.90
C GLY A 236 -8.41 -19.18 -3.43
N ALA A 237 -9.58 -19.15 -4.07
CA ALA A 237 -9.66 -19.19 -5.53
C ALA A 237 -9.05 -17.94 -6.15
N GLY A 238 -8.28 -18.13 -7.23
CA GLY A 238 -7.67 -17.06 -8.00
C GLY A 238 -8.66 -16.35 -8.92
N ALA A 239 -8.46 -15.04 -9.12
CA ALA A 239 -9.18 -14.29 -10.13
C ALA A 239 -8.85 -14.80 -11.54
N SER A 240 -9.86 -14.94 -12.41
CA SER A 240 -9.70 -15.41 -13.79
C SER A 240 -10.09 -14.35 -14.81
N PRO A 241 -9.36 -14.24 -15.94
CA PRO A 241 -9.73 -13.34 -17.04
C PRO A 241 -11.10 -13.70 -17.64
N GLY A 242 -11.45 -15.01 -17.70
CA GLY A 242 -12.72 -15.49 -18.22
C GLY A 242 -13.91 -14.98 -17.41
N ALA A 243 -13.82 -14.99 -16.08
CA ALA A 243 -14.87 -14.46 -15.22
C ALA A 243 -15.07 -12.95 -15.42
N LEU A 244 -13.98 -12.18 -15.59
CA LEU A 244 -14.06 -10.75 -15.91
C LEU A 244 -14.68 -10.53 -17.31
N HIS A 245 -14.30 -11.35 -18.28
CA HIS A 245 -14.87 -11.29 -19.65
C HIS A 245 -16.38 -11.56 -19.66
N ALA A 246 -16.84 -12.52 -18.87
CA ALA A 246 -18.27 -12.87 -18.77
C ALA A 246 -19.16 -11.74 -18.19
N LEU A 247 -18.56 -10.70 -17.63
CA LEU A 247 -19.24 -9.50 -17.15
C LEU A 247 -19.40 -8.41 -18.21
N ARG A 248 -18.83 -8.58 -19.40
CA ARG A 248 -19.01 -7.64 -20.53
C ARG A 248 -20.44 -7.69 -21.06
N GLY A 249 -20.84 -6.65 -21.79
CA GLY A 249 -22.15 -6.56 -22.44
C GLY A 249 -23.32 -6.22 -21.51
N ARG A 250 -23.05 -6.01 -20.20
CA ARG A 250 -24.05 -5.57 -19.23
C ARG A 250 -23.45 -4.54 -18.27
N PRO A 251 -24.26 -3.59 -17.76
CA PRO A 251 -23.76 -2.64 -16.75
C PRO A 251 -23.46 -3.37 -15.44
N VAL A 252 -22.31 -3.04 -14.83
CA VAL A 252 -21.87 -3.56 -13.53
C VAL A 252 -21.49 -2.39 -12.62
N THR A 253 -21.87 -2.46 -11.36
CA THR A 253 -21.45 -1.44 -10.37
C THR A 253 -20.00 -1.69 -9.97
N ALA A 254 -19.13 -0.70 -10.11
CA ALA A 254 -17.74 -0.79 -9.69
C ALA A 254 -17.53 0.07 -8.45
N ALA A 255 -17.32 -0.55 -7.28
CA ALA A 255 -17.11 0.13 -6.01
C ALA A 255 -15.63 0.09 -5.60
N ALA A 256 -15.07 1.24 -5.20
CA ALA A 256 -13.68 1.33 -4.78
C ALA A 256 -13.47 2.35 -3.66
N GLY A 257 -13.05 1.85 -2.48
CA GLY A 257 -12.68 2.62 -1.29
C GLY A 257 -11.17 2.80 -1.17
N MET A 258 -10.61 3.58 -2.09
CA MET A 258 -9.17 3.85 -2.17
C MET A 258 -8.90 5.31 -2.55
N ALA A 259 -7.69 5.79 -2.26
CA ALA A 259 -7.29 7.19 -2.49
C ALA A 259 -7.42 7.68 -3.96
N ALA A 260 -7.36 6.77 -4.93
CA ALA A 260 -7.46 7.08 -6.36
C ALA A 260 -8.37 6.07 -7.09
N PRO A 261 -9.69 6.06 -6.84
CA PRO A 261 -10.61 5.05 -7.38
C PRO A 261 -10.73 5.12 -8.90
N GLN A 262 -10.49 6.28 -9.50
CA GLN A 262 -10.55 6.47 -10.96
C GLN A 262 -9.59 5.54 -11.73
N ARG A 263 -8.45 5.17 -11.11
CA ARG A 263 -7.51 4.21 -11.72
C ARG A 263 -8.15 2.85 -11.91
N PHE A 264 -8.85 2.36 -10.88
CA PHE A 264 -9.58 1.10 -10.94
C PHE A 264 -10.68 1.16 -11.99
N PHE A 265 -11.47 2.23 -12.02
CA PHE A 265 -12.53 2.41 -13.01
C PHE A 265 -12.00 2.49 -14.44
N THR A 266 -10.89 3.18 -14.67
CA THR A 266 -10.23 3.23 -15.98
C THR A 266 -9.76 1.85 -16.42
N MET A 267 -9.13 1.07 -15.54
CA MET A 267 -8.67 -0.29 -15.86
C MET A 267 -9.84 -1.20 -16.25
N LEU A 268 -10.99 -1.12 -15.56
CA LEU A 268 -12.18 -1.89 -15.90
C LEU A 268 -12.75 -1.49 -17.27
N ARG A 269 -12.82 -0.18 -17.58
CA ARG A 269 -13.26 0.29 -18.90
C ARG A 269 -12.31 -0.16 -20.00
N SER A 270 -11.01 -0.06 -19.78
CA SER A 270 -9.99 -0.56 -20.72
C SER A 270 -10.07 -2.07 -20.94
N ALA A 271 -10.59 -2.81 -19.96
CA ALA A 271 -10.90 -4.24 -20.09
C ALA A 271 -12.23 -4.52 -20.82
N GLY A 272 -12.92 -3.49 -21.34
CA GLY A 272 -14.17 -3.62 -22.11
C GLY A 272 -15.43 -3.76 -21.27
N LEU A 273 -15.41 -3.34 -20.00
CA LEU A 273 -16.59 -3.38 -19.13
C LEU A 273 -17.35 -2.05 -19.18
N THR A 274 -18.68 -2.14 -19.20
CA THR A 274 -19.60 -1.02 -18.99
C THR A 274 -19.84 -0.90 -17.50
N ILE A 275 -19.27 0.13 -16.85
CA ILE A 275 -19.33 0.27 -15.39
C ILE A 275 -20.15 1.47 -14.95
N GLU A 276 -20.86 1.30 -13.84
CA GLU A 276 -21.43 2.36 -13.01
C GLU A 276 -20.46 2.62 -11.84
N PRO A 277 -19.67 3.70 -11.90
CA PRO A 277 -18.63 3.93 -10.89
C PRO A 277 -19.22 4.38 -9.56
N LEU A 278 -18.84 3.72 -8.47
CA LEU A 278 -19.20 4.04 -7.10
C LEU A 278 -17.92 4.35 -6.29
N PRO A 279 -17.41 5.59 -6.33
CA PRO A 279 -16.26 5.97 -5.54
C PRO A 279 -16.65 6.05 -4.05
N LEU A 280 -15.89 5.34 -3.21
CA LEU A 280 -16.06 5.33 -1.76
C LEU A 280 -14.89 6.06 -1.09
N PRO A 281 -15.06 6.60 0.12
CA PRO A 281 -13.95 7.10 0.92
C PRO A 281 -12.85 6.04 1.10
N ASP A 282 -11.59 6.48 1.17
CA ASP A 282 -10.50 5.54 1.48
C ASP A 282 -10.77 4.87 2.85
N HIS A 283 -10.46 3.59 2.95
CA HIS A 283 -10.76 2.74 4.12
C HIS A 283 -12.26 2.67 4.49
N TYR A 284 -13.17 2.76 3.52
CA TYR A 284 -14.60 2.56 3.76
C TYR A 284 -14.85 1.19 4.44
N GLY A 285 -15.64 1.19 5.52
CA GLY A 285 -15.73 0.03 6.44
C GLY A 285 -16.81 -1.01 6.08
N PHE A 286 -17.65 -0.77 5.07
CA PHE A 286 -18.72 -1.68 4.61
C PHE A 286 -19.70 -2.17 5.71
N ALA A 287 -19.89 -1.40 6.78
CA ALA A 287 -20.89 -1.73 7.80
C ALA A 287 -22.32 -1.84 7.21
N THR A 288 -22.58 -1.09 6.15
CA THR A 288 -23.77 -1.19 5.30
C THR A 288 -23.34 -1.24 3.84
N PRO A 289 -23.98 -2.07 3.00
CA PRO A 289 -23.71 -2.10 1.57
C PRO A 289 -23.92 -0.72 0.95
N PRO A 290 -22.91 -0.14 0.27
CA PRO A 290 -23.03 1.20 -0.31
C PRO A 290 -23.67 1.21 -1.71
N TRP A 291 -23.83 0.04 -2.33
CA TRP A 291 -24.36 -0.11 -3.69
C TRP A 291 -25.88 -0.07 -3.74
N PRO A 292 -26.46 0.33 -4.87
CA PRO A 292 -27.94 0.34 -5.05
C PRO A 292 -28.53 -1.06 -4.87
N ALA A 293 -29.75 -1.13 -4.31
CA ALA A 293 -30.49 -2.39 -4.15
C ALA A 293 -30.75 -3.10 -5.50
N ALA A 294 -30.84 -2.33 -6.59
CA ALA A 294 -31.01 -2.86 -7.95
C ALA A 294 -29.72 -3.39 -8.58
N ALA A 295 -28.55 -3.20 -7.95
CA ALA A 295 -27.31 -3.71 -8.47
C ALA A 295 -27.37 -5.25 -8.60
N ARG A 296 -26.95 -5.78 -9.75
CA ARG A 296 -26.88 -7.23 -9.99
C ARG A 296 -25.49 -7.81 -9.74
N ASP A 297 -24.49 -7.10 -10.21
CA ASP A 297 -23.08 -7.45 -10.09
C ASP A 297 -22.31 -6.24 -9.56
N VAL A 298 -21.54 -6.44 -8.50
CA VAL A 298 -20.68 -5.41 -7.89
C VAL A 298 -19.23 -5.88 -7.96
N LEU A 299 -18.39 -5.09 -8.61
CA LEU A 299 -16.94 -5.31 -8.64
C LEU A 299 -16.27 -4.52 -7.54
N LEU A 300 -15.41 -5.21 -6.80
CA LEU A 300 -14.64 -4.68 -5.67
C LEU A 300 -13.15 -4.84 -5.92
N THR A 301 -12.35 -3.95 -5.34
CA THR A 301 -10.90 -4.19 -5.24
C THR A 301 -10.61 -5.25 -4.17
N GLU A 302 -9.45 -5.90 -4.23
CA GLU A 302 -9.02 -6.82 -3.16
C GLU A 302 -8.88 -6.10 -1.80
N LYS A 303 -8.47 -4.80 -1.80
CA LYS A 303 -8.40 -3.96 -0.59
C LYS A 303 -9.79 -3.74 0.03
N ASP A 304 -10.84 -3.73 -0.77
CA ASP A 304 -12.22 -3.60 -0.27
C ASP A 304 -12.79 -4.96 0.14
N ALA A 305 -12.47 -5.99 -0.61
CA ALA A 305 -12.94 -7.36 -0.35
C ALA A 305 -12.53 -7.89 1.03
N VAL A 306 -11.30 -7.61 1.49
CA VAL A 306 -10.83 -8.04 2.84
C VAL A 306 -11.63 -7.43 4.01
N LYS A 307 -12.43 -6.40 3.76
CA LYS A 307 -13.28 -5.74 4.76
C LYS A 307 -14.68 -6.33 4.85
N LEU A 308 -15.06 -7.12 3.85
CA LEU A 308 -16.33 -7.83 3.83
C LEU A 308 -16.15 -9.24 4.42
N PRO A 309 -17.14 -9.75 5.18
CA PRO A 309 -17.05 -11.11 5.69
C PRO A 309 -17.19 -12.14 4.55
N PRO A 310 -16.66 -13.37 4.74
CA PRO A 310 -16.73 -14.42 3.72
C PRO A 310 -18.14 -14.78 3.26
N ASP A 311 -19.12 -14.64 4.14
CA ASP A 311 -20.54 -14.96 3.93
C ASP A 311 -21.36 -13.79 3.35
N ALA A 312 -20.75 -12.63 3.11
CA ALA A 312 -21.45 -11.47 2.50
C ALA A 312 -22.04 -11.79 1.10
N ASP A 313 -21.62 -12.88 0.46
CA ASP A 313 -22.07 -13.39 -0.84
C ASP A 313 -22.31 -14.91 -0.76
N ALA A 314 -22.81 -15.39 0.39
CA ALA A 314 -22.95 -16.84 0.66
C ALA A 314 -24.04 -17.49 -0.17
N ASP A 315 -25.16 -16.79 -0.42
CA ASP A 315 -26.22 -17.27 -1.29
C ASP A 315 -25.82 -17.12 -2.76
N ALA A 316 -25.86 -18.23 -3.51
CA ALA A 316 -25.53 -18.25 -4.94
C ALA A 316 -26.46 -17.34 -5.76
N ASP A 317 -27.72 -17.23 -5.33
CA ASP A 317 -28.77 -16.42 -5.96
C ASP A 317 -28.91 -15.04 -5.32
N ALA A 318 -28.13 -14.75 -4.24
CA ALA A 318 -28.14 -13.45 -3.60
C ALA A 318 -27.77 -12.32 -4.57
N ARG A 319 -28.50 -11.25 -4.46
CA ARG A 319 -28.19 -10.02 -5.21
C ARG A 319 -27.80 -8.90 -4.23
N PRO A 320 -26.76 -8.16 -4.56
CA PRO A 320 -25.88 -8.28 -5.73
C PRO A 320 -24.85 -9.41 -5.58
N ARG A 321 -24.42 -10.00 -6.70
CA ARG A 321 -23.25 -10.88 -6.73
C ARG A 321 -21.99 -10.04 -6.57
N LEU A 322 -21.16 -10.38 -5.58
CA LEU A 322 -19.94 -9.65 -5.29
C LEU A 322 -18.74 -10.31 -5.99
N TRP A 323 -18.01 -9.52 -6.75
CA TRP A 323 -16.84 -9.95 -7.51
C TRP A 323 -15.59 -9.21 -7.02
N VAL A 324 -14.54 -9.94 -6.71
CA VAL A 324 -13.23 -9.40 -6.39
C VAL A 324 -12.40 -9.34 -7.66
N VAL A 325 -11.92 -8.16 -7.99
CA VAL A 325 -11.04 -7.94 -9.14
C VAL A 325 -9.59 -7.98 -8.68
N GLY A 326 -8.86 -9.00 -9.14
CA GLY A 326 -7.46 -9.17 -8.81
C GLY A 326 -6.57 -8.18 -9.56
N LEU A 327 -5.66 -7.54 -8.84
CA LEU A 327 -4.63 -6.69 -9.42
C LEU A 327 -3.43 -7.54 -9.86
N ASP A 328 -3.01 -7.41 -11.13
CA ASP A 328 -1.72 -7.87 -11.63
C ASP A 328 -0.73 -6.70 -11.51
N PHE A 329 0.17 -6.79 -10.54
CA PHE A 329 1.20 -5.78 -10.30
C PHE A 329 2.55 -6.47 -10.27
N ARG A 330 3.43 -6.12 -11.21
CA ARG A 330 4.73 -6.77 -11.39
C ARG A 330 5.86 -5.77 -11.28
N LEU A 331 6.89 -6.20 -10.56
CA LEU A 331 8.17 -5.49 -10.52
C LEU A 331 8.99 -5.90 -11.75
N PRO A 332 9.72 -4.99 -12.40
CA PRO A 332 10.67 -5.33 -13.46
C PRO A 332 11.79 -6.25 -12.95
N ASP A 333 12.24 -7.17 -13.78
CA ASP A 333 13.25 -8.17 -13.41
C ASP A 333 14.59 -7.54 -13.02
N ASP A 334 15.01 -6.50 -13.71
CA ASP A 334 16.22 -5.71 -13.41
C ASP A 334 16.13 -5.02 -12.04
N PHE A 335 14.95 -4.51 -11.68
CA PHE A 335 14.68 -3.93 -10.36
C PHE A 335 14.83 -4.99 -9.26
N VAL A 336 14.25 -6.17 -9.46
CA VAL A 336 14.31 -7.28 -8.50
C VAL A 336 15.75 -7.76 -8.37
N ALA A 337 16.46 -7.95 -9.48
CA ALA A 337 17.87 -8.36 -9.49
C ALA A 337 18.76 -7.38 -8.72
N ALA A 338 18.64 -6.07 -8.99
CA ALA A 338 19.41 -5.04 -8.29
C ALA A 338 19.11 -5.01 -6.79
N LEU A 339 17.85 -5.20 -6.40
CA LEU A 339 17.45 -5.26 -4.99
C LEU A 339 18.02 -6.49 -4.29
N LEU A 340 17.97 -7.66 -4.91
CA LEU A 340 18.55 -8.90 -4.38
C LEU A 340 20.06 -8.81 -4.24
N ASP A 341 20.76 -8.21 -5.20
CA ASP A 341 22.22 -8.00 -5.13
C ASP A 341 22.59 -7.07 -3.96
N ASN A 342 21.86 -5.98 -3.78
CA ASN A 342 22.07 -5.11 -2.63
C ASN A 342 21.71 -5.81 -1.31
N LEU A 343 20.68 -6.64 -1.27
CA LEU A 343 20.33 -7.43 -0.10
C LEU A 343 21.46 -8.40 0.29
N ARG A 344 22.08 -9.06 -0.67
CA ARG A 344 23.26 -9.94 -0.41
C ARG A 344 24.43 -9.17 0.22
N ARG A 345 24.69 -7.93 -0.24
CA ARG A 345 25.78 -7.08 0.29
C ARG A 345 25.54 -6.61 1.73
N VAL A 346 24.29 -6.38 2.12
CA VAL A 346 23.93 -5.94 3.48
C VAL A 346 23.71 -7.12 4.43
N GLN A 347 23.66 -8.35 3.93
CA GLN A 347 23.62 -9.54 4.77
C GLN A 347 24.90 -9.61 5.60
N ARG A 348 24.75 -9.48 6.91
CA ARG A 348 25.84 -9.70 7.85
C ARG A 348 26.17 -11.19 7.90
N PRO A 349 27.46 -11.57 8.10
CA PRO A 349 27.75 -12.92 8.51
C PRO A 349 26.89 -13.20 9.74
N GLN A 350 26.09 -14.28 9.67
CA GLN A 350 25.43 -14.81 10.84
C GLN A 350 26.53 -15.03 11.87
N CYS A 351 26.51 -14.30 12.98
CA CYS A 351 27.30 -14.67 14.14
C CYS A 351 26.87 -16.10 14.50
N ARG A 352 27.73 -17.07 14.19
CA ARG A 352 27.64 -18.45 14.64
C ARG A 352 27.75 -18.48 16.15
#